data_d8650240e7076ef2bebaa4ae837689e4
#
_entry.id   d8650240e7076ef2bebaa4ae837689e4
#
_cell.length_a   1.000
_cell.length_b   1.000
_cell.length_c   1.000
_cell.angle_alpha   90.00
_cell.angle_beta   90.00
_cell.angle_gamma   90.00
#
_symmetry.space_group_name_H-M   'P 1'
#
loop_
_entity.id
_entity.type
_entity.pdbx_description
1 polymer ?
#
loop_
_entity_poly.entity_id
_entity_poly.type
_entity_poly.pdbx_seq_one_letter_code
_entity_poly.pdbx_strand_id
1 'polypeptide(L)'
;MTPKQRRLLEVVACYWQGRGYSPSLRELVRLLPLSSTSVAAYNLRRLRSLGLVTFRPGTARTLCLTAAGWAEAGIAPPLAMASQA
;
A
#
# COMPACT_ATOMS: atom_id res chain seq x y z
N MET A 1 -0.61 14.40 -3.40
CA MET A 1 -0.59 12.98 -3.85
C MET A 1 -1.04 12.93 -5.30
N THR A 2 -0.29 12.24 -6.15
CA THR A 2 -0.64 12.11 -7.56
C THR A 2 -1.73 11.06 -7.76
N PRO A 3 -2.46 11.08 -8.90
CA PRO A 3 -3.43 10.04 -9.19
C PRO A 3 -2.83 8.63 -9.18
N LYS A 4 -1.60 8.47 -9.65
CA LYS A 4 -0.89 7.18 -9.62
C LYS A 4 -0.64 6.72 -8.20
N GLN A 5 -0.24 7.63 -7.31
CA GLN A 5 -0.01 7.31 -5.90
C GLN A 5 -1.31 6.95 -5.19
N ARG A 6 -2.39 7.68 -5.49
CA ARG A 6 -3.72 7.35 -4.94
C ARG A 6 -4.17 5.97 -5.39
N ARG A 7 -4.00 5.66 -6.66
CA ARG A 7 -4.37 4.35 -7.19
C ARG A 7 -3.58 3.24 -6.51
N LEU A 8 -2.28 3.46 -6.32
CA LEU A 8 -1.42 2.51 -5.64
C LEU A 8 -1.89 2.27 -4.20
N LEU A 9 -2.22 3.34 -3.48
CA LEU A 9 -2.72 3.25 -2.11
C LEU A 9 -4.01 2.43 -2.06
N GLU A 10 -4.95 2.69 -2.97
CA GLU A 10 -6.20 1.95 -3.05
C GLU A 10 -6.00 0.47 -3.32
N VAL A 11 -5.08 0.14 -4.23
CA VAL A 11 -4.80 -1.25 -4.57
C VAL A 11 -4.20 -1.98 -3.36
N VAL A 12 -3.28 -1.34 -2.64
CA VAL A 12 -2.69 -1.94 -1.44
C VAL A 12 -3.77 -2.18 -0.38
N ALA A 13 -4.67 -1.21 -0.19
CA ALA A 13 -5.77 -1.35 0.77
C ALA A 13 -6.70 -2.49 0.40
N CYS A 14 -7.10 -2.58 -0.87
CA CYS A 14 -7.95 -3.66 -1.36
C CYS A 14 -7.29 -5.03 -1.21
N TYR A 15 -5.99 -5.11 -1.47
CA TYR A 15 -5.24 -6.35 -1.33
C TYR A 15 -5.27 -6.84 0.13
N TRP A 16 -4.98 -5.94 1.07
CA TRP A 16 -5.04 -6.26 2.50
C TRP A 16 -6.43 -6.71 2.93
N GLN A 17 -7.47 -5.98 2.47
CA GLN A 17 -8.84 -6.29 2.86
C GLN A 17 -9.28 -7.65 2.33
N GLY A 18 -8.90 -7.99 1.10
CA GLY A 18 -9.29 -9.24 0.48
C GLY A 18 -8.47 -10.44 0.92
N ARG A 19 -7.19 -10.26 1.23
CA ARG A 19 -6.26 -11.36 1.51
C ARG A 19 -5.74 -11.42 2.94
N GLY A 20 -5.76 -10.32 3.67
CA GLY A 20 -5.29 -10.28 5.05
C GLY A 20 -3.77 -10.27 5.21
N TYR A 21 -3.03 -10.00 4.13
CA TYR A 21 -1.57 -9.85 4.19
C TYR A 21 -1.09 -8.87 3.13
N SER A 22 0.17 -8.45 3.26
CA SER A 22 0.77 -7.44 2.38
C SER A 22 1.00 -7.97 0.96
N PRO A 23 0.75 -7.16 -0.08
CA PRO A 23 1.21 -7.49 -1.42
C PRO A 23 2.73 -7.37 -1.50
N SER A 24 3.34 -8.15 -2.39
CA SER A 24 4.75 -7.95 -2.74
C SER A 24 4.85 -6.86 -3.81
N LEU A 25 6.07 -6.34 -4.01
CA LEU A 25 6.31 -5.33 -5.03
C LEU A 25 5.95 -5.84 -6.43
N ARG A 26 6.28 -7.10 -6.71
CA ARG A 26 5.95 -7.71 -8.00
C ARG A 26 4.45 -7.84 -8.21
N GLU A 27 3.72 -8.19 -7.16
CA GLU A 27 2.26 -8.27 -7.24
C GLU A 27 1.65 -6.91 -7.53
N LEU A 28 2.17 -5.85 -6.92
CA LEU A 28 1.71 -4.49 -7.18
C LEU A 28 1.93 -4.10 -8.64
N VAL A 29 3.09 -4.44 -9.20
CA VAL A 29 3.38 -4.15 -10.61
C VAL A 29 2.40 -4.87 -11.53
N ARG A 30 1.99 -6.09 -11.18
CA ARG A 30 0.99 -6.83 -11.96
C ARG A 30 -0.42 -6.26 -11.85
N LEU A 31 -0.78 -5.81 -10.65
CA LEU A 31 -2.13 -5.30 -10.40
C LEU A 31 -2.33 -3.89 -10.94
N LEU A 32 -1.24 -3.16 -11.14
CA LEU A 32 -1.26 -1.81 -11.68
C LEU A 32 -0.46 -1.79 -12.97
N PRO A 33 -0.84 -0.97 -13.94
CA PRO A 33 -0.07 -0.85 -15.18
C PRO A 33 1.20 -0.01 -14.94
N LEU A 34 2.07 -0.48 -14.05
CA LEU A 34 3.34 0.17 -13.75
C LEU A 34 4.42 -0.40 -14.64
N SER A 35 5.34 0.47 -15.07
CA SER A 35 6.39 0.08 -16.00
C SER A 35 7.47 -0.77 -15.37
N SER A 36 7.66 -0.69 -14.04
CA SER A 36 8.71 -1.43 -13.36
C SER A 36 8.54 -1.41 -11.85
N THR A 37 9.27 -2.29 -11.17
CA THR A 37 9.34 -2.30 -9.70
C THR A 37 9.98 -1.02 -9.16
N SER A 38 10.87 -0.39 -9.93
CA SER A 38 11.48 0.89 -9.54
C SER A 38 10.45 2.00 -9.41
N VAL A 39 9.51 2.06 -10.37
CA VAL A 39 8.42 3.05 -10.33
C VAL A 39 7.52 2.79 -9.12
N ALA A 40 7.17 1.53 -8.87
CA ALA A 40 6.37 1.17 -7.71
C ALA A 40 7.09 1.56 -6.41
N ALA A 41 8.37 1.24 -6.29
CA ALA A 41 9.17 1.55 -5.10
C ALA A 41 9.26 3.07 -4.87
N TYR A 42 9.44 3.84 -5.93
CA TYR A 42 9.48 5.31 -5.84
C TYR A 42 8.17 5.85 -5.27
N ASN A 43 7.04 5.41 -5.82
CA ASN A 43 5.74 5.89 -5.37
C ASN A 43 5.42 5.42 -3.94
N LEU A 44 5.85 4.22 -3.55
CA LEU A 44 5.68 3.74 -2.18
C LEU A 44 6.48 4.58 -1.20
N ARG A 45 7.71 4.97 -1.55
CA ARG A 45 8.51 5.87 -0.70
C ARG A 45 7.83 7.23 -0.54
N ARG A 46 7.20 7.74 -1.59
CA ARG A 46 6.44 8.99 -1.51
C ARG A 46 5.24 8.85 -0.58
N LEU A 47 4.50 7.75 -0.69
CA LEU A 47 3.37 7.49 0.21
C LEU A 47 3.83 7.35 1.65
N ARG A 48 4.99 6.73 1.88
CA ARG A 48 5.57 6.63 3.23
C ARG A 48 5.93 8.01 3.77
N SER A 49 6.51 8.88 2.95
CA SER A 49 6.83 10.25 3.32
C SER A 49 5.59 11.04 3.71
N LEU A 50 4.46 10.73 3.10
CA LEU A 50 3.18 11.37 3.41
C LEU A 50 2.51 10.77 4.66
N GLY A 51 3.11 9.75 5.26
CA GLY A 51 2.56 9.10 6.44
C GLY A 51 1.39 8.17 6.17
N LEU A 52 1.22 7.71 4.92
CA LEU A 52 0.08 6.90 4.52
C LEU A 52 0.37 5.40 4.53
N VAL A 53 1.64 5.01 4.38
CA VAL A 53 2.06 3.62 4.43
C VAL A 53 3.35 3.48 5.22
N THR A 54 3.63 2.25 5.66
CA THR A 54 4.92 1.88 6.26
C THR A 54 5.40 0.60 5.59
N PHE A 55 6.71 0.42 5.48
CA PHE A 55 7.31 -0.82 4.99
C PHE A 55 8.79 -0.85 5.36
N ARG A 56 9.37 -2.06 5.32
CA ARG A 56 10.81 -2.25 5.50
C ARG A 56 11.47 -2.45 4.15
N PRO A 57 12.34 -1.53 3.73
CA PRO A 57 13.09 -1.71 2.48
C PRO A 57 13.86 -3.03 2.50
N GLY A 58 13.83 -3.74 1.38
CA GLY A 58 14.55 -5.01 1.24
C GLY A 58 13.88 -6.22 1.87
N THR A 59 12.75 -6.05 2.55
CA THR A 59 12.00 -7.15 3.15
C THR A 59 10.63 -7.25 2.50
N ALA A 60 10.33 -8.39 1.88
CA ALA A 60 9.07 -8.59 1.19
C ALA A 60 7.89 -8.61 2.17
N ARG A 61 6.72 -8.22 1.68
CA ARG A 61 5.43 -8.32 2.38
C ARG A 61 5.40 -7.58 3.73
N THR A 62 6.10 -6.45 3.81
CA THR A 62 6.05 -5.59 5.01
C THR A 62 5.23 -4.32 4.80
N LEU A 63 4.62 -4.15 3.63
CA LEU A 63 3.87 -2.95 3.28
C LEU A 63 2.52 -2.94 3.99
N CYS A 64 2.31 -1.92 4.80
CA CYS A 64 1.06 -1.74 5.55
C CYS A 64 0.58 -0.30 5.39
N LEU A 65 -0.74 -0.09 5.49
CA LEU A 65 -1.28 1.25 5.56
C LEU A 65 -1.31 1.71 7.02
N THR A 66 -1.09 3.01 7.22
CA THR A 66 -1.33 3.64 8.53
C THR A 66 -2.81 3.94 8.67
N ALA A 67 -3.24 4.36 9.85
CA ALA A 67 -4.63 4.81 10.04
C ALA A 67 -4.99 5.91 9.05
N ALA A 68 -4.06 6.86 8.82
CA ALA A 68 -4.25 7.91 7.82
C ALA A 68 -4.34 7.33 6.41
N GLY A 69 -3.57 6.28 6.11
CA GLY A 69 -3.60 5.62 4.81
C GLY A 69 -4.94 4.96 4.53
N TRP A 70 -5.51 4.25 5.50
CA TRP A 70 -6.82 3.63 5.35
C TRP A 70 -7.91 4.71 5.14
N ALA A 71 -7.86 5.78 5.92
CA ALA A 71 -8.80 6.89 5.78
C ALA A 71 -8.69 7.54 4.40
N GLU A 72 -7.48 7.77 3.91
CA GLU A 72 -7.24 8.40 2.61
C GLU A 72 -7.70 7.50 1.47
N ALA A 73 -7.52 6.18 1.60
CA ALA A 73 -7.98 5.22 0.59
C ALA A 73 -9.50 5.10 0.57
N GLY A 74 -10.17 5.46 1.65
CA GLY A 74 -11.62 5.34 1.76
C GLY A 74 -12.08 3.90 1.90
N ILE A 75 -11.24 3.03 2.42
CA ILE A 75 -11.48 1.60 2.57
C ILE A 75 -11.29 1.23 4.04
N ALA A 76 -12.23 0.48 4.60
CA ALA A 76 -12.13 0.05 6.00
C ALA A 76 -11.03 -0.99 6.17
N PRO A 77 -10.18 -0.88 7.20
CA PRO A 77 -9.16 -1.89 7.46
C PRO A 77 -9.79 -3.23 7.86
N PRO A 78 -9.10 -4.37 7.60
CA PRO A 78 -9.57 -5.66 8.10
C PRO A 78 -9.63 -5.64 9.64
N LEU A 79 -10.48 -6.49 10.22
CA LEU A 79 -10.67 -6.54 11.66
C LEU A 79 -9.34 -6.73 12.41
N ALA A 80 -8.45 -7.57 11.88
CA ALA A 80 -7.15 -7.81 12.48
C ALA A 80 -6.28 -6.55 12.51
N MET A 81 -6.41 -5.69 11.52
CA MET A 81 -5.67 -4.41 11.45
C MET A 81 -6.32 -3.34 12.31
N ALA A 82 -7.65 -3.32 12.37
CA ALA A 82 -8.39 -2.34 13.16
C ALA A 82 -8.06 -2.45 14.64
N SER A 83 -7.80 -3.66 15.15
CA SER A 83 -7.47 -3.89 16.55
C SER A 83 -6.07 -3.39 16.93
N GLN A 84 -5.25 -3.06 15.96
CA GLN A 84 -3.89 -2.56 16.15
C GLN A 84 -3.78 -1.04 16.05
N ALA A 85 -4.87 -0.39 15.75
CA ALA A 85 -4.89 1.06 15.52
C ALA A 85 -4.78 1.87 16.84
#